data_19e813d746e1cacafa17bf3c1849d531
#
_entry.id   19e813d746e1cacafa17bf3c1849d531
#
_cell.length_a   1.000
_cell.length_b   1.000
_cell.length_c   1.000
_cell.angle_alpha   90.00
_cell.angle_beta   90.00
_cell.angle_gamma   90.00
#
_symmetry.space_group_name_H-M   'P 1'
#
loop_
_entity.id
_entity.type
_entity.pdbx_description
1 polymer ?
#
loop_
_entity_poly.entity_id
_entity_poly.type
_entity_poly.pdbx_seq_one_letter_code
_entity_poly.pdbx_strand_id
1 'polypeptide(L)'
;EFQVLIAPYDVRQGNFAGGLINAVTQSGTNQFHGSVFGRYQNQDLVGTDVNGLKSADFKVLQYGGTLGGAIIQDKLQYFLAADISERTTPFDGITLEESGATPGDAERMIDHLDALGADEWGGAGSAGGFTIENPNPTYFGKLTWAPGANHNVALSYNNVGASVDVLS
;
A
#
# COMPACT_ATOMS: atom_id res chain seq x y z
N GLU A 1 -9.43 -2.24 17.07
CA GLU A 1 -10.84 -2.64 17.08
C GLU A 1 -11.60 -1.84 16.03
N PHE A 2 -12.42 -2.53 15.24
CA PHE A 2 -13.29 -1.89 14.24
C PHE A 2 -14.74 -2.02 14.69
N GLN A 3 -15.45 -0.91 14.70
CA GLN A 3 -16.87 -0.87 14.97
C GLN A 3 -17.60 -0.36 13.72
N VAL A 4 -18.49 -1.17 13.18
CA VAL A 4 -19.33 -0.81 12.04
C VAL A 4 -20.75 -0.57 12.56
N LEU A 5 -21.25 0.63 12.36
CA LEU A 5 -22.61 1.02 12.73
C LEU A 5 -23.41 1.37 11.48
N ILE A 6 -24.54 0.75 11.30
CA ILE A 6 -25.46 1.01 10.19
C ILE A 6 -26.60 1.87 10.73
N ALA A 7 -26.75 3.07 10.19
CA ALA A 7 -27.76 4.06 10.58
C ALA A 7 -27.85 4.31 12.12
N PRO A 8 -26.75 4.73 12.78
CA PRO A 8 -26.79 5.00 14.21
C PRO A 8 -27.67 6.23 14.47
N TYR A 9 -28.61 6.10 15.40
CA TYR A 9 -29.48 7.21 15.84
C TYR A 9 -28.92 8.00 17.04
N ASP A 10 -27.63 7.84 17.34
CA ASP A 10 -26.98 8.51 18.46
C ASP A 10 -26.51 9.91 18.04
N VAL A 11 -26.97 10.95 18.75
CA VAL A 11 -26.61 12.35 18.48
C VAL A 11 -25.12 12.66 18.63
N ARG A 12 -24.36 11.79 19.29
CA ARG A 12 -22.89 11.88 19.39
C ARG A 12 -22.17 11.47 18.12
N GLN A 13 -22.89 10.83 17.21
CA GLN A 13 -22.36 10.33 15.95
C GLN A 13 -23.05 11.09 14.81
N GLY A 14 -22.46 12.20 14.43
CA GLY A 14 -22.96 13.02 13.32
C GLY A 14 -22.14 12.83 12.04
N ASN A 15 -22.59 13.47 10.97
CA ASN A 15 -21.86 13.61 9.72
C ASN A 15 -21.64 12.30 8.92
N PHE A 16 -22.67 11.45 8.87
CA PHE A 16 -22.65 10.22 8.06
C PHE A 16 -23.91 10.13 7.17
N ALA A 17 -23.79 9.43 6.06
CA ALA A 17 -24.91 9.12 5.16
C ALA A 17 -25.07 7.60 5.06
N GLY A 18 -25.85 7.00 5.99
CA GLY A 18 -26.20 5.58 5.94
C GLY A 18 -25.34 4.63 6.77
N GLY A 19 -24.10 4.94 7.11
CA GLY A 19 -23.25 4.09 7.95
C GLY A 19 -22.02 4.82 8.49
N LEU A 20 -21.49 4.31 9.59
CA LEU A 20 -20.29 4.81 10.24
C LEU A 20 -19.33 3.64 10.51
N ILE A 21 -18.08 3.79 10.12
CA ILE A 21 -16.98 2.89 10.50
C ILE A 21 -16.10 3.63 11.48
N ASN A 22 -16.08 3.16 12.72
CA ASN A 22 -15.19 3.66 13.76
C ASN A 22 -14.02 2.72 13.94
N ALA A 23 -12.80 3.24 13.77
CA ALA A 23 -11.57 2.49 13.95
C ALA A 23 -10.87 2.99 15.23
N VAL A 24 -10.79 2.14 16.24
CA VAL A 24 -10.03 2.43 17.46
C VAL A 24 -8.60 1.93 17.26
N THR A 25 -7.67 2.87 17.19
CA THR A 25 -6.25 2.57 17.07
C THR A 25 -5.68 2.03 18.37
N GLN A 26 -4.71 1.13 18.28
CA GLN A 26 -3.99 0.64 19.45
C GLN A 26 -3.28 1.78 20.18
N SER A 27 -3.15 1.63 21.49
CA SER A 27 -2.36 2.50 22.35
C SER A 27 -1.25 1.70 23.01
N GLY A 28 -0.21 2.38 23.45
CA GLY A 28 0.80 1.77 24.29
C GLY A 28 0.22 1.26 25.60
N THR A 29 0.91 0.34 26.21
CA THR A 29 0.61 -0.21 27.53
C THR A 29 1.80 0.01 28.46
N ASN A 30 1.67 -0.36 29.74
CA ASN A 30 2.80 -0.31 30.67
C ASN A 30 3.87 -1.37 30.39
N GLN A 31 3.54 -2.40 29.64
CA GLN A 31 4.47 -3.45 29.25
C GLN A 31 5.01 -3.18 27.85
N PHE A 32 6.30 -3.34 27.69
CA PHE A 32 6.94 -3.32 26.37
C PHE A 32 6.46 -4.52 25.56
N HIS A 33 5.95 -4.24 24.36
CA HIS A 33 5.52 -5.27 23.43
C HIS A 33 5.78 -4.81 22.00
N GLY A 34 5.98 -5.77 21.14
CA GLY A 34 6.19 -5.51 19.72
C GLY A 34 5.91 -6.74 18.89
N SER A 35 5.74 -6.54 17.63
CA SER A 35 5.58 -7.60 16.64
C SER A 35 6.29 -7.20 15.35
N VAL A 36 6.76 -8.20 14.63
CA VAL A 36 7.25 -8.06 13.26
C VAL A 36 6.53 -9.06 12.38
N PHE A 37 6.26 -8.69 11.15
CA PHE A 37 5.68 -9.59 10.17
C PHE A 37 6.30 -9.37 8.80
N GLY A 38 6.25 -10.40 7.98
CA GLY A 38 6.63 -10.35 6.59
C GLY A 38 5.72 -11.26 5.76
N ARG A 39 5.34 -10.81 4.60
CA ARG A 39 4.59 -11.57 3.59
C ARG A 39 5.29 -11.41 2.26
N TYR A 40 5.49 -12.52 1.59
CA TYR A 40 5.98 -12.55 0.22
C TYR A 40 5.08 -13.43 -0.62
N GLN A 41 4.74 -12.96 -1.81
CA GLN A 41 3.95 -13.69 -2.78
C GLN A 41 4.44 -13.34 -4.18
N ASN A 42 4.57 -14.34 -5.02
CA ASN A 42 4.89 -14.18 -6.44
C ASN A 42 4.14 -15.24 -7.26
N GLN A 43 4.26 -15.18 -8.57
CA GLN A 43 3.62 -16.10 -9.50
C GLN A 43 4.01 -17.57 -9.27
N ASP A 44 5.23 -17.85 -8.82
CA ASP A 44 5.70 -19.23 -8.60
C ASP A 44 5.07 -19.88 -7.37
N LEU A 45 4.63 -19.08 -6.38
CA LEU A 45 4.00 -19.53 -5.15
C LEU A 45 2.47 -19.71 -5.30
N VAL A 46 1.86 -19.21 -6.35
CA VAL A 46 0.40 -19.25 -6.54
C VAL A 46 -0.05 -20.48 -7.34
N GLY A 47 0.88 -21.11 -8.06
CA GLY A 47 0.56 -22.26 -8.91
C GLY A 47 -0.04 -21.86 -10.26
N THR A 48 -0.70 -22.81 -10.90
CA THR A 48 -1.34 -22.62 -12.21
C THR A 48 -2.86 -22.53 -12.06
N ASP A 49 -3.50 -21.89 -13.03
CA ASP A 49 -4.97 -21.84 -13.12
C ASP A 49 -5.57 -23.21 -13.49
N VAL A 50 -6.90 -23.27 -13.60
CA VAL A 50 -7.64 -24.50 -13.96
C VAL A 50 -7.29 -25.02 -15.36
N ASN A 51 -6.68 -24.22 -16.22
CA ASN A 51 -6.23 -24.58 -17.57
C ASN A 51 -4.74 -24.96 -17.61
N GLY A 52 -4.07 -24.93 -16.44
CA GLY A 52 -2.63 -25.20 -16.34
C GLY A 52 -1.74 -24.03 -16.77
N LEU A 53 -2.32 -22.84 -16.96
CA LEU A 53 -1.56 -21.64 -17.30
C LEU A 53 -0.94 -21.03 -16.03
N LYS A 54 0.30 -20.60 -16.15
CA LYS A 54 0.95 -19.83 -15.08
C LYS A 54 0.36 -18.42 -15.02
N SER A 55 0.22 -17.92 -13.80
CA SER A 55 -0.11 -16.50 -13.60
C SER A 55 0.98 -15.61 -14.21
N ALA A 56 0.59 -14.44 -14.71
CA ALA A 56 1.55 -13.43 -15.16
C ALA A 56 2.51 -13.05 -14.02
N ASP A 57 3.69 -12.57 -14.39
CA ASP A 57 4.73 -12.23 -13.40
C ASP A 57 4.29 -11.11 -12.48
N PHE A 58 4.03 -11.43 -11.22
CA PHE A 58 3.72 -10.46 -10.19
C PHE A 58 4.55 -10.71 -8.94
N LYS A 59 4.74 -9.67 -8.17
CA LYS A 59 5.44 -9.74 -6.87
C LYS A 59 4.71 -8.86 -5.87
N VAL A 60 4.44 -9.40 -4.69
CA VAL A 60 3.93 -8.66 -3.53
C VAL A 60 4.87 -8.91 -2.36
N LEU A 61 5.47 -7.86 -1.86
CA LEU A 61 6.28 -7.87 -0.66
C LEU A 61 5.64 -6.92 0.36
N GLN A 62 5.31 -7.45 1.53
CA GLN A 62 4.78 -6.66 2.63
C GLN A 62 5.54 -7.01 3.89
N TYR A 63 6.04 -6.01 4.58
CA TYR A 63 6.73 -6.19 5.85
C TYR A 63 6.48 -5.01 6.77
N GLY A 64 6.55 -5.28 8.05
CA GLY A 64 6.27 -4.24 9.01
C GLY A 64 6.42 -4.73 10.44
N GLY A 65 6.02 -3.85 11.33
CA GLY A 65 6.07 -4.17 12.74
C GLY A 65 5.37 -3.14 13.60
N THR A 66 5.19 -3.51 14.84
CA THR A 66 4.65 -2.65 15.87
C THR A 66 5.56 -2.63 17.08
N LEU A 67 5.57 -1.52 17.79
CA LEU A 67 6.31 -1.34 19.02
C LEU A 67 5.50 -0.47 19.97
N GLY A 68 5.29 -0.93 21.19
CA GLY A 68 4.56 -0.20 22.20
C GLY A 68 5.10 -0.41 23.60
N GLY A 69 4.88 0.57 24.46
CA GLY A 69 5.34 0.48 25.85
C GLY A 69 5.11 1.76 26.62
N ALA A 70 5.60 1.81 27.85
CA ALA A 70 5.60 2.98 28.68
C ALA A 70 6.95 3.70 28.62
N ILE A 71 6.94 4.98 28.39
CA ILE A 71 8.08 5.88 28.66
C ILE A 71 8.12 6.18 30.15
N ILE A 72 6.94 6.44 30.75
CA ILE A 72 6.74 6.60 32.18
C ILE A 72 5.55 5.71 32.54
N GLN A 73 5.75 4.76 33.44
CA GLN A 73 4.71 3.84 33.86
C GLN A 73 3.49 4.61 34.40
N ASP A 74 2.30 4.15 34.01
CA ASP A 74 1.00 4.70 34.37
C ASP A 74 0.74 6.15 33.91
N LYS A 75 1.73 6.80 33.25
CA LYS A 75 1.61 8.22 32.86
C LYS A 75 1.82 8.49 31.38
N LEU A 76 2.86 7.93 30.79
CA LEU A 76 3.21 8.23 29.39
C LEU A 76 3.52 6.95 28.63
N GLN A 77 2.70 6.66 27.67
CA GLN A 77 2.80 5.47 26.83
C GLN A 77 2.94 5.86 25.37
N TYR A 78 3.61 5.02 24.61
CA TYR A 78 3.75 5.17 23.17
C TYR A 78 3.35 3.91 22.44
N PHE A 79 2.95 4.08 21.18
CA PHE A 79 2.70 3.03 20.23
C PHE A 79 3.17 3.49 18.85
N LEU A 80 3.98 2.66 18.20
CA LEU A 80 4.49 2.88 16.86
C LEU A 80 4.11 1.69 15.98
N ALA A 81 3.77 1.95 14.73
CA ALA A 81 3.55 0.92 13.72
C ALA A 81 4.12 1.39 12.38
N ALA A 82 4.70 0.46 11.66
CA ALA A 82 5.12 0.65 10.29
C ALA A 82 4.67 -0.54 9.45
N ASP A 83 4.13 -0.27 8.27
CA ASP A 83 3.73 -1.25 7.28
C ASP A 83 4.22 -0.75 5.91
N ILE A 84 5.05 -1.54 5.26
CA ILE A 84 5.58 -1.21 3.95
C ILE A 84 5.13 -2.32 3.00
N SER A 85 4.35 -1.93 2.01
CA SER A 85 3.86 -2.83 0.97
C SER A 85 4.39 -2.39 -0.38
N GLU A 86 5.06 -3.29 -1.05
CA GLU A 86 5.54 -3.12 -2.42
C GLU A 86 4.82 -4.12 -3.31
N ARG A 87 4.15 -3.63 -4.31
CA ARG A 87 3.45 -4.45 -5.27
C ARG A 87 3.94 -4.13 -6.68
N THR A 88 4.45 -5.15 -7.34
CA THR A 88 4.81 -5.12 -8.75
C THR A 88 3.81 -5.97 -9.50
N THR A 89 3.11 -5.37 -10.45
CA THR A 89 2.17 -6.08 -11.32
C THR A 89 2.55 -5.85 -12.77
N PRO A 90 2.45 -6.87 -13.62
CA PRO A 90 2.62 -6.67 -15.05
C PRO A 90 1.51 -5.75 -15.56
N PHE A 91 1.81 -5.02 -16.58
CA PHE A 91 0.78 -4.31 -17.32
C PHE A 91 -0.10 -5.32 -18.06
N ASP A 92 -1.39 -5.30 -17.77
CA ASP A 92 -2.38 -6.19 -18.38
C ASP A 92 -2.87 -5.58 -19.70
N GLY A 93 -1.92 -5.42 -20.64
CA GLY A 93 -2.18 -4.96 -22.00
C GLY A 93 -1.90 -6.06 -23.01
N ILE A 94 -2.29 -5.84 -24.25
CA ILE A 94 -1.99 -6.74 -25.36
C ILE A 94 -0.46 -6.81 -25.55
N THR A 95 0.11 -7.98 -25.41
CA THR A 95 1.53 -8.21 -25.66
C THR A 95 1.85 -8.13 -27.15
N LEU A 96 3.12 -7.88 -27.48
CA LEU A 96 3.58 -7.91 -28.85
C LEU A 96 3.25 -9.25 -29.56
N GLU A 97 3.39 -10.37 -28.85
CA GLU A 97 3.03 -11.69 -29.36
C GLU A 97 1.53 -11.80 -29.69
N GLU A 98 0.68 -11.31 -28.80
CA GLU A 98 -0.77 -11.32 -29.01
C GLU A 98 -1.23 -10.37 -30.11
N SER A 99 -0.50 -9.28 -30.33
CA SER A 99 -0.75 -8.34 -31.44
C SER A 99 -0.32 -8.87 -32.81
N GLY A 100 0.46 -9.95 -32.83
CA GLY A 100 1.07 -10.49 -34.03
C GLY A 100 2.26 -9.67 -34.58
N ALA A 101 2.69 -8.64 -33.85
CA ALA A 101 3.87 -7.86 -34.21
C ALA A 101 5.14 -8.54 -33.70
N THR A 102 6.22 -8.36 -34.44
CA THR A 102 7.54 -8.86 -34.02
C THR A 102 8.28 -7.76 -33.24
N PRO A 103 9.27 -8.13 -32.39
CA PRO A 103 10.12 -7.13 -31.72
C PRO A 103 10.79 -6.17 -32.73
N GLY A 104 11.17 -6.64 -33.90
CA GLY A 104 11.75 -5.79 -34.95
C GLY A 104 10.74 -4.84 -35.60
N ASP A 105 9.43 -5.13 -35.52
CA ASP A 105 8.39 -4.20 -35.99
C ASP A 105 8.21 -3.06 -34.97
N ALA A 106 8.28 -3.40 -33.71
CA ALA A 106 8.20 -2.43 -32.61
C ALA A 106 9.41 -1.49 -32.59
N GLU A 107 10.64 -2.02 -32.72
CA GLU A 107 11.86 -1.20 -32.82
C GLU A 107 11.80 -0.25 -34.01
N ARG A 108 11.38 -0.70 -35.18
CA ARG A 108 11.20 0.16 -36.34
C ARG A 108 10.17 1.26 -36.13
N MET A 109 9.10 0.99 -35.40
CA MET A 109 8.10 1.97 -35.07
C MET A 109 8.65 3.03 -34.12
N ILE A 110 9.40 2.62 -33.09
CA ILE A 110 10.08 3.49 -32.16
C ILE A 110 11.08 4.40 -32.88
N ASP A 111 11.97 3.82 -33.70
CA ASP A 111 12.94 4.57 -34.49
C ASP A 111 12.26 5.61 -35.40
N HIS A 112 11.12 5.24 -35.98
CA HIS A 112 10.39 6.14 -36.85
C HIS A 112 9.71 7.29 -36.08
N LEU A 113 9.18 7.01 -34.90
CA LEU A 113 8.59 8.03 -34.03
C LEU A 113 9.65 8.99 -33.47
N ASP A 114 10.82 8.47 -33.08
CA ASP A 114 11.93 9.30 -32.64
C ASP A 114 12.48 10.16 -33.78
N ALA A 115 12.54 9.63 -34.98
CA ALA A 115 12.90 10.43 -36.16
C ALA A 115 11.89 11.52 -36.50
N LEU A 116 10.65 11.43 -36.04
CA LEU A 116 9.61 12.45 -36.14
C LEU A 116 9.63 13.45 -34.98
N GLY A 117 10.57 13.31 -34.03
CA GLY A 117 10.75 14.22 -32.92
C GLY A 117 10.01 13.79 -31.63
N ALA A 118 9.74 12.50 -31.49
CA ALA A 118 9.10 11.98 -30.27
C ALA A 118 9.94 12.22 -29.01
N ASP A 119 11.25 12.32 -29.13
CA ASP A 119 12.20 12.66 -28.07
C ASP A 119 11.98 14.07 -27.49
N GLU A 120 11.43 15.02 -28.23
CA GLU A 120 11.01 16.34 -27.70
C GLU A 120 9.80 16.23 -26.73
N TRP A 121 9.09 15.11 -26.76
CA TRP A 121 7.85 14.86 -26.01
C TRP A 121 8.01 13.79 -24.95
N GLY A 122 9.24 13.34 -24.69
CA GLY A 122 9.54 12.31 -23.71
C GLY A 122 9.94 10.95 -24.30
N GLY A 123 10.06 10.86 -25.62
CA GLY A 123 10.44 9.66 -26.37
C GLY A 123 9.26 8.81 -26.82
N ALA A 124 9.52 7.92 -27.80
CA ALA A 124 8.52 6.97 -28.30
C ALA A 124 8.24 5.82 -27.33
N GLY A 125 8.87 5.81 -26.16
CA GLY A 125 8.76 4.74 -25.20
C GLY A 125 9.65 3.53 -25.53
N SER A 126 9.32 2.37 -24.97
CA SER A 126 10.03 1.13 -25.21
C SER A 126 9.05 0.03 -25.57
N ALA A 127 9.45 -0.84 -26.50
CA ALA A 127 8.71 -2.05 -26.79
C ALA A 127 9.11 -3.14 -25.80
N GLY A 128 8.20 -3.60 -24.99
CA GLY A 128 8.43 -4.67 -24.02
C GLY A 128 7.34 -4.72 -22.96
N GLY A 129 7.34 -5.80 -22.18
CA GLY A 129 6.51 -5.88 -21.00
C GLY A 129 7.07 -4.92 -19.95
N PHE A 130 6.21 -4.08 -19.39
CA PHE A 130 6.56 -3.24 -18.26
C PHE A 130 5.72 -3.60 -17.04
N THR A 131 6.24 -3.28 -15.90
CA THR A 131 5.62 -3.56 -14.62
C THR A 131 5.27 -2.24 -13.95
N ILE A 132 4.12 -2.24 -13.29
CA ILE A 132 3.68 -1.11 -12.48
C ILE A 132 4.11 -1.38 -11.05
N GLU A 133 4.89 -0.47 -10.48
CA GLU A 133 5.33 -0.52 -9.09
C GLU A 133 4.45 0.37 -8.23
N ASN A 134 3.91 -0.18 -7.16
CA ASN A 134 3.06 0.54 -6.21
C ASN A 134 3.62 0.40 -4.79
N PRO A 135 4.60 1.21 -4.39
CA PRO A 135 5.04 1.26 -3.01
C PRO A 135 4.04 2.03 -2.14
N ASN A 136 3.62 1.42 -1.05
CA ASN A 136 2.66 2.00 -0.11
C ASN A 136 3.21 1.93 1.33
N PRO A 137 4.12 2.82 1.73
CA PRO A 137 4.57 2.90 3.10
C PRO A 137 3.51 3.56 3.99
N THR A 138 3.21 2.94 5.10
CA THR A 138 2.31 3.47 6.13
C THR A 138 3.04 3.53 7.46
N TYR A 139 2.98 4.68 8.10
CA TYR A 139 3.58 4.91 9.41
C TYR A 139 2.52 5.47 10.36
N PHE A 140 2.46 4.90 11.54
CA PHE A 140 1.56 5.35 12.60
C PHE A 140 2.33 5.52 13.91
N GLY A 141 2.07 6.63 14.60
CA GLY A 141 2.61 6.89 15.92
C GLY A 141 1.52 7.44 16.84
N LYS A 142 1.50 7.00 18.09
CA LYS A 142 0.57 7.48 19.12
C LYS A 142 1.28 7.64 20.46
N LEU A 143 1.06 8.79 21.09
CA LEU A 143 1.45 9.05 22.46
C LEU A 143 0.18 9.22 23.30
N THR A 144 0.14 8.57 24.45
CA THR A 144 -0.94 8.68 25.42
C THR A 144 -0.36 9.17 26.73
N TRP A 145 -0.83 10.31 27.21
CA TRP A 145 -0.37 10.93 28.43
C TRP A 145 -1.49 11.09 29.43
N ALA A 146 -1.32 10.50 30.60
CA ALA A 146 -2.23 10.58 31.73
C ALA A 146 -1.53 11.30 32.92
N PRO A 147 -1.56 12.66 32.97
CA PRO A 147 -0.88 13.41 34.04
C PRO A 147 -1.52 13.20 35.43
N GLY A 148 -2.73 12.71 35.47
CA GLY A 148 -3.47 12.43 36.71
C GLY A 148 -4.69 11.56 36.42
N ALA A 149 -5.39 11.17 37.49
CA ALA A 149 -6.50 10.22 37.42
C ALA A 149 -7.68 10.67 36.51
N ASN A 150 -7.85 11.98 36.30
CA ASN A 150 -9.00 12.55 35.60
C ASN A 150 -8.66 13.13 34.23
N HIS A 151 -7.41 13.01 33.77
CA HIS A 151 -6.98 13.59 32.52
C HIS A 151 -6.28 12.53 31.66
N ASN A 152 -6.69 12.42 30.41
CA ASN A 152 -6.06 11.58 29.42
C ASN A 152 -5.95 12.38 28.10
N VAL A 153 -4.73 12.54 27.62
CA VAL A 153 -4.41 13.24 26.37
C VAL A 153 -3.77 12.25 25.41
N ALA A 154 -4.32 12.12 24.23
CA ALA A 154 -3.75 11.29 23.19
C ALA A 154 -3.38 12.15 21.97
N LEU A 155 -2.16 11.99 21.50
CA LEU A 155 -1.67 12.55 20.24
C LEU A 155 -1.36 11.42 19.30
N SER A 156 -1.93 11.44 18.11
CA SER A 156 -1.64 10.45 17.07
C SER A 156 -1.22 11.12 15.76
N TYR A 157 -0.28 10.48 15.09
CA TYR A 157 0.17 10.84 13.75
C TYR A 157 0.03 9.63 12.84
N ASN A 158 -0.55 9.84 11.67
CA ASN A 158 -0.69 8.83 10.64
C ASN A 158 -0.19 9.39 9.32
N ASN A 159 0.70 8.67 8.66
CA ASN A 159 1.19 8.98 7.33
C ASN A 159 1.01 7.76 6.42
N VAL A 160 0.37 7.97 5.30
CA VAL A 160 0.19 6.95 4.26
C VAL A 160 0.78 7.52 2.99
N GLY A 161 1.86 6.90 2.53
CA GLY A 161 2.42 7.16 1.21
C GLY A 161 1.76 6.22 0.20
N ALA A 162 1.42 6.75 -0.97
CA ALA A 162 1.02 5.96 -2.11
C ALA A 162 1.59 6.62 -3.37
N SER A 163 2.27 5.84 -4.17
CA SER A 163 2.69 6.25 -5.50
C SER A 163 2.31 5.17 -6.50
N VAL A 164 1.92 5.59 -7.67
CA VAL A 164 1.62 4.72 -8.80
C VAL A 164 2.41 5.26 -9.97
N ASP A 165 3.20 4.43 -10.60
CA ASP A 165 3.82 4.78 -11.86
C ASP A 165 2.72 4.88 -12.93
N VAL A 166 2.53 6.07 -13.44
CA VAL A 166 1.60 6.33 -14.54
C VAL A 166 2.43 6.43 -15.80
N LEU A 167 2.08 5.60 -16.76
CA LEU A 167 2.67 5.70 -18.10
C LEU A 167 2.25 7.02 -18.74
N SER A 168 3.21 7.82 -19.05
CA SER A 168 3.05 9.07 -19.81
C SER A 168 3.54 8.88 -21.23
#